data_74d73395474903cba97b405f6ef65061
#
_entry.id   74d73395474903cba97b405f6ef65061
#
_cell.length_a   1.000
_cell.length_b   1.000
_cell.length_c   1.000
_cell.angle_alpha   90.00
_cell.angle_beta   90.00
_cell.angle_gamma   90.00
#
_symmetry.space_group_name_H-M   'P 1'
#
loop_
_entity.id
_entity.type
_entity.pdbx_description
1 polymer ?
#
loop_
_entity_poly.entity_id
_entity_poly.type
_entity_poly.pdbx_seq_one_letter_code
_entity_poly.pdbx_strand_id
1 'polypeptide(L)'
;PICFDENGHLSQDILDAYSEYGFYIFENVLQSDELNDIKQELEAMRTNFPSKPGGQLDPNGQPALGADCVAPNLIWSKPLGDPLGGSAVANGRHQIKMIEPVADKATPEWAPFILLGSLQFSETCLRVYGHPQLLRVAEAVNGKDFAPFNETLFIKDPGIGAAVSWHQDGDTHWDSSDFDEGINGFNFMAQGY
;
A
#
# COMPACT_ATOMS: atom_id res chain seq x y z
N PRO A 1 -1.77 -5.34 20.91
CA PRO A 1 -0.88 -6.39 20.38
C PRO A 1 -1.68 -7.49 19.69
N ILE A 2 -1.03 -8.29 18.86
CA ILE A 2 -1.61 -9.51 18.29
C ILE A 2 -1.60 -10.58 19.38
N CYS A 3 -2.76 -11.15 19.68
CA CYS A 3 -2.91 -12.18 20.70
C CYS A 3 -3.23 -13.53 20.07
N PHE A 4 -2.49 -14.56 20.49
CA PHE A 4 -2.70 -15.94 20.10
C PHE A 4 -3.03 -16.78 21.33
N ASP A 5 -3.85 -17.81 21.15
CA ASP A 5 -4.16 -18.78 22.19
C ASP A 5 -2.98 -19.74 22.46
N GLU A 6 -3.14 -20.65 23.39
CA GLU A 6 -2.13 -21.66 23.74
C GLU A 6 -1.79 -22.65 22.61
N ASN A 7 -2.68 -22.79 21.63
CA ASN A 7 -2.50 -23.61 20.42
C ASN A 7 -1.91 -22.80 19.27
N GLY A 8 -1.71 -21.51 19.46
CA GLY A 8 -1.19 -20.61 18.47
C GLY A 8 -2.20 -20.07 17.45
N HIS A 9 -3.50 -20.23 17.69
CA HIS A 9 -4.53 -19.62 16.87
C HIS A 9 -4.75 -18.17 17.29
N LEU A 10 -5.17 -17.33 16.34
CA LEU A 10 -5.55 -15.96 16.64
C LEU A 10 -6.73 -15.96 17.63
N SER A 11 -6.66 -15.06 18.62
CA SER A 11 -7.69 -14.96 19.66
C SER A 11 -9.08 -14.82 19.03
N GLN A 12 -10.07 -15.53 19.57
CA GLN A 12 -11.44 -15.53 19.05
C GLN A 12 -12.06 -14.12 19.14
N ASP A 13 -11.76 -13.34 20.17
CA ASP A 13 -12.24 -11.97 20.33
C ASP A 13 -11.81 -11.07 19.15
N ILE A 14 -10.62 -11.31 18.59
CA ILE A 14 -10.12 -10.58 17.41
C ILE A 14 -10.90 -10.99 16.17
N LEU A 15 -11.13 -12.29 15.98
CA LEU A 15 -11.91 -12.81 14.84
C LEU A 15 -13.36 -12.34 14.89
N ASP A 16 -13.97 -12.33 16.08
CA ASP A 16 -15.34 -11.87 16.29
C ASP A 16 -15.45 -10.37 15.98
N ALA A 17 -14.52 -9.57 16.49
CA ALA A 17 -14.47 -8.12 16.22
C ALA A 17 -14.25 -7.84 14.73
N TYR A 18 -13.34 -8.58 14.08
CA TYR A 18 -13.11 -8.45 12.65
C TYR A 18 -14.37 -8.82 11.82
N SER A 19 -15.06 -9.89 12.23
CA SER A 19 -16.32 -10.31 11.59
C SER A 19 -17.44 -9.28 11.76
N GLU A 20 -17.52 -8.64 12.94
CA GLU A 20 -18.55 -7.64 13.25
C GLU A 20 -18.29 -6.31 12.56
N TYR A 21 -17.05 -5.81 12.59
CA TYR A 21 -16.72 -4.44 12.16
C TYR A 21 -16.08 -4.38 10.77
N GLY A 22 -15.60 -5.49 10.22
CA GLY A 22 -14.89 -5.55 8.95
C GLY A 22 -13.43 -5.10 8.99
N PHE A 23 -12.90 -4.73 10.17
CA PHE A 23 -11.51 -4.36 10.38
C PHE A 23 -11.07 -4.64 11.83
N TYR A 24 -9.76 -4.69 12.04
CA TYR A 24 -9.14 -4.73 13.36
C TYR A 24 -7.82 -3.96 13.37
N ILE A 25 -7.53 -3.25 14.46
CA ILE A 25 -6.31 -2.46 14.61
C ILE A 25 -5.37 -3.14 15.60
N PHE A 26 -4.21 -3.54 15.13
CA PHE A 26 -3.14 -4.06 15.97
C PHE A 26 -2.14 -2.94 16.28
N GLU A 27 -1.80 -2.79 17.55
CA GLU A 27 -0.79 -1.85 18.03
C GLU A 27 0.47 -2.58 18.47
N ASN A 28 1.62 -1.90 18.35
CA ASN A 28 2.92 -2.41 18.77
C ASN A 28 3.32 -3.73 18.09
N VAL A 29 3.00 -3.87 16.81
CA VAL A 29 3.39 -5.04 16.00
C VAL A 29 4.86 -4.93 15.62
N LEU A 30 5.27 -3.75 15.13
CA LEU A 30 6.65 -3.45 14.79
C LEU A 30 7.33 -2.75 15.97
N GLN A 31 8.58 -3.11 16.21
CA GLN A 31 9.38 -2.51 17.28
C GLN A 31 9.99 -1.18 16.81
N SER A 32 10.51 -0.39 17.75
CA SER A 32 11.03 0.95 17.43
C SER A 32 12.23 0.94 16.49
N ASP A 33 13.07 -0.07 16.57
CA ASP A 33 14.21 -0.26 15.66
C ASP A 33 13.75 -0.62 14.25
N GLU A 34 12.79 -1.54 14.11
CA GLU A 34 12.17 -1.87 12.82
C GLU A 34 11.52 -0.64 12.16
N LEU A 35 10.80 0.17 12.95
CA LEU A 35 10.20 1.41 12.47
C LEU A 35 11.25 2.43 12.01
N ASN A 36 12.38 2.53 12.71
CA ASN A 36 13.47 3.41 12.33
C ASN A 36 14.15 2.93 11.03
N ASP A 37 14.39 1.65 10.90
CA ASP A 37 14.95 1.05 9.69
C ASP A 37 14.06 1.34 8.47
N ILE A 38 12.74 1.11 8.60
CA ILE A 38 11.77 1.40 7.53
C ILE A 38 11.82 2.88 7.14
N LYS A 39 11.77 3.79 8.11
CA LYS A 39 11.81 5.23 7.83
C LYS A 39 13.08 5.63 7.09
N GLN A 40 14.23 5.11 7.48
CA GLN A 40 15.50 5.39 6.82
C GLN A 40 15.53 4.87 5.38
N GLU A 41 15.09 3.64 5.14
CA GLU A 41 15.06 3.09 3.78
C GLU A 41 14.03 3.78 2.89
N LEU A 42 12.84 4.10 3.40
CA LEU A 42 11.83 4.84 2.64
C LEU A 42 12.32 6.22 2.24
N GLU A 43 13.02 6.92 3.14
CA GLU A 43 13.61 8.22 2.83
C GLU A 43 14.73 8.09 1.79
N ALA A 44 15.58 7.07 1.92
CA ALA A 44 16.62 6.79 0.92
C ALA A 44 16.01 6.48 -0.46
N MET A 45 14.94 5.69 -0.53
CA MET A 45 14.22 5.45 -1.79
C MET A 45 13.67 6.74 -2.39
N ARG A 46 13.08 7.63 -1.57
CA ARG A 46 12.52 8.91 -2.03
C ARG A 46 13.58 9.82 -2.66
N THR A 47 14.78 9.85 -2.12
CA THR A 47 15.87 10.67 -2.68
C THR A 47 16.30 10.19 -4.07
N ASN A 48 16.01 8.93 -4.40
CA ASN A 48 16.33 8.31 -5.68
C ASN A 48 15.14 8.25 -6.65
N PHE A 49 14.01 8.84 -6.31
CA PHE A 49 12.87 8.90 -7.24
C PHE A 49 13.24 9.68 -8.51
N PRO A 50 12.64 9.34 -9.66
CA PRO A 50 12.80 10.13 -10.86
C PRO A 50 12.42 11.59 -10.60
N SER A 51 13.07 12.53 -11.26
CA SER A 51 12.77 13.95 -11.13
C SER A 51 11.40 14.35 -11.70
N LYS A 52 10.78 13.48 -12.50
CA LYS A 52 9.48 13.71 -13.16
C LYS A 52 8.90 12.39 -13.66
N PRO A 53 7.60 12.33 -13.97
CA PRO A 53 6.98 11.16 -14.59
C PRO A 53 7.75 10.68 -15.83
N GLY A 54 8.04 9.39 -15.88
CA GLY A 54 8.80 8.77 -16.99
C GLY A 54 10.29 9.14 -17.04
N GLY A 55 10.80 9.87 -16.04
CA GLY A 55 12.23 10.19 -15.92
C GLY A 55 13.06 8.94 -15.61
N GLN A 56 14.29 8.91 -16.14
CA GLN A 56 15.26 7.85 -15.91
C GLN A 56 16.35 8.28 -14.92
N LEU A 57 16.37 9.55 -14.55
CA LEU A 57 17.37 10.13 -13.66
C LEU A 57 16.70 10.72 -12.42
N ASP A 58 17.35 10.58 -11.28
CA ASP A 58 17.02 11.24 -10.03
C ASP A 58 17.37 12.75 -10.06
N PRO A 59 17.07 13.53 -9.01
CA PRO A 59 17.45 14.94 -8.94
C PRO A 59 18.96 15.22 -8.99
N ASN A 60 19.80 14.22 -8.71
CA ASN A 60 21.25 14.33 -8.74
C ASN A 60 21.85 13.87 -10.09
N GLY A 61 21.00 13.49 -11.05
CA GLY A 61 21.44 12.99 -12.35
C GLY A 61 21.95 11.55 -12.35
N GLN A 62 21.68 10.79 -11.29
CA GLN A 62 21.99 9.35 -11.22
C GLN A 62 20.80 8.54 -11.75
N PRO A 63 20.99 7.26 -12.12
CA PRO A 63 19.86 6.38 -12.45
C PRO A 63 18.82 6.38 -11.33
N ALA A 64 17.59 6.69 -11.70
CA ALA A 64 16.49 6.76 -10.74
C ALA A 64 16.07 5.36 -10.27
N LEU A 65 15.38 5.32 -9.12
CA LEU A 65 14.78 4.10 -8.60
C LEU A 65 13.89 3.45 -9.68
N GLY A 66 14.15 2.21 -10.01
CA GLY A 66 13.39 1.46 -11.00
C GLY A 66 13.69 1.82 -12.46
N ALA A 67 14.75 2.58 -12.76
CA ALA A 67 15.12 2.96 -14.11
C ALA A 67 15.39 1.76 -15.05
N ASP A 68 15.75 0.62 -14.49
CA ASP A 68 15.98 -0.66 -15.18
C ASP A 68 14.77 -1.60 -15.18
N CYS A 69 13.66 -1.20 -14.57
CA CYS A 69 12.44 -2.01 -14.53
C CYS A 69 11.63 -1.85 -15.81
N VAL A 70 11.03 -2.96 -16.25
CA VAL A 70 10.18 -3.02 -17.47
C VAL A 70 8.83 -2.32 -17.25
N ALA A 71 8.30 -2.37 -16.03
CA ALA A 71 7.04 -1.75 -15.66
C ALA A 71 7.27 -0.47 -14.82
N PRO A 72 6.38 0.53 -14.89
CA PRO A 72 6.48 1.70 -14.04
C PRO A 72 6.33 1.29 -12.57
N ASN A 73 7.33 1.62 -11.76
CA ASN A 73 7.29 1.38 -10.32
C ASN A 73 6.67 2.54 -9.55
N LEU A 74 6.75 3.75 -10.09
CA LEU A 74 6.26 4.96 -9.46
C LEU A 74 5.14 5.60 -10.29
N ILE A 75 3.95 5.63 -9.70
CA ILE A 75 2.78 6.31 -10.26
C ILE A 75 2.74 7.73 -9.72
N TRP A 76 2.44 8.66 -10.60
CA TRP A 76 2.40 10.09 -10.32
C TRP A 76 1.00 10.65 -10.39
N SER A 77 0.75 11.69 -9.63
CA SER A 77 -0.48 12.48 -9.67
C SER A 77 -0.16 13.97 -9.73
N LYS A 78 -1.11 14.75 -10.16
CA LYS A 78 -1.09 16.18 -9.86
C LYS A 78 -1.31 16.38 -8.37
N PRO A 79 -0.70 17.41 -7.75
CA PRO A 79 -0.94 17.74 -6.36
C PRO A 79 -2.45 17.85 -6.06
N LEU A 80 -2.88 17.22 -4.97
CA LEU A 80 -4.28 17.16 -4.52
C LEU A 80 -5.27 16.56 -5.53
N GLY A 81 -4.77 15.93 -6.60
CA GLY A 81 -5.60 15.24 -7.58
C GLY A 81 -6.18 13.92 -7.07
N ASP A 82 -7.17 13.40 -7.78
CA ASP A 82 -7.70 12.05 -7.62
C ASP A 82 -7.49 11.27 -8.94
N PRO A 83 -6.30 10.69 -9.15
CA PRO A 83 -5.92 10.12 -10.45
C PRO A 83 -6.68 8.84 -10.80
N LEU A 84 -7.30 8.19 -9.81
CA LEU A 84 -8.05 6.95 -10.00
C LEU A 84 -9.57 7.18 -10.00
N GLY A 85 -10.04 8.25 -9.36
CA GLY A 85 -11.45 8.51 -9.16
C GLY A 85 -12.20 8.87 -10.45
N GLY A 86 -13.44 8.39 -10.56
CA GLY A 86 -14.32 8.62 -11.71
C GLY A 86 -13.84 7.93 -12.99
N SER A 87 -12.94 6.95 -12.90
CA SER A 87 -12.33 6.28 -14.03
C SER A 87 -12.81 4.83 -14.17
N ALA A 88 -12.69 4.28 -15.39
CA ALA A 88 -12.89 2.85 -15.64
C ALA A 88 -11.66 2.00 -15.27
N VAL A 89 -10.64 2.58 -14.64
CA VAL A 89 -9.46 1.85 -14.17
C VAL A 89 -9.90 0.80 -13.15
N ALA A 90 -9.32 -0.38 -13.21
CA ALA A 90 -9.68 -1.52 -12.37
C ALA A 90 -11.20 -1.79 -12.36
N ASN A 91 -11.78 -1.94 -13.55
CA ASN A 91 -13.20 -2.27 -13.76
C ASN A 91 -14.19 -1.28 -13.09
N GLY A 92 -13.79 -0.03 -12.96
CA GLY A 92 -14.63 1.00 -12.33
C GLY A 92 -14.64 0.99 -10.81
N ARG A 93 -13.66 0.35 -10.18
CA ARG A 93 -13.55 0.25 -8.72
C ARG A 93 -13.61 1.61 -8.00
N HIS A 94 -13.06 2.65 -8.61
CA HIS A 94 -13.08 4.02 -8.12
C HIS A 94 -14.17 4.85 -8.80
N GLN A 95 -15.42 4.49 -8.63
CA GLN A 95 -16.56 5.10 -9.34
C GLN A 95 -16.77 6.57 -8.99
N ILE A 96 -16.45 6.94 -7.75
CA ILE A 96 -16.64 8.30 -7.25
C ILE A 96 -15.33 9.06 -7.36
N LYS A 97 -15.37 10.23 -7.99
CA LYS A 97 -14.23 11.15 -7.99
C LYS A 97 -14.29 12.06 -6.76
N MET A 98 -13.18 12.16 -6.04
CA MET A 98 -13.03 13.10 -4.93
C MET A 98 -12.91 14.53 -5.43
N ILE A 99 -13.25 15.49 -4.57
CA ILE A 99 -13.01 16.90 -4.85
C ILE A 99 -11.50 17.12 -4.94
N GLU A 100 -11.04 17.79 -6.00
CA GLU A 100 -9.65 18.17 -6.22
C GLU A 100 -9.47 19.65 -5.83
N PRO A 101 -8.99 19.97 -4.61
CA PRO A 101 -8.67 21.32 -4.23
C PRO A 101 -7.58 21.91 -5.13
N VAL A 102 -7.59 23.22 -5.30
CA VAL A 102 -6.52 23.90 -6.04
C VAL A 102 -5.26 23.91 -5.19
N ALA A 103 -4.21 23.28 -5.68
CA ALA A 103 -2.91 23.30 -5.03
C ALA A 103 -2.27 24.70 -5.08
N ASP A 104 -1.40 25.01 -4.11
CA ASP A 104 -0.63 26.24 -4.09
C ASP A 104 0.26 26.32 -5.35
N LYS A 105 0.46 27.54 -5.87
CA LYS A 105 1.32 27.79 -7.04
C LYS A 105 2.78 27.39 -6.82
N ALA A 106 3.21 27.32 -5.56
CA ALA A 106 4.56 26.88 -5.19
C ALA A 106 4.74 25.36 -5.19
N THR A 107 3.65 24.58 -5.34
CA THR A 107 3.74 23.12 -5.39
C THR A 107 4.35 22.64 -6.71
N PRO A 108 5.05 21.50 -6.72
CA PRO A 108 5.53 20.89 -7.95
C PRO A 108 4.37 20.53 -8.89
N GLU A 109 4.62 20.48 -10.19
CA GLU A 109 3.61 20.10 -11.18
C GLU A 109 3.11 18.68 -10.99
N TRP A 110 3.99 17.78 -10.51
CA TRP A 110 3.72 16.38 -10.26
C TRP A 110 4.21 15.96 -8.88
N ALA A 111 3.47 15.09 -8.23
CA ALA A 111 3.84 14.47 -6.97
C ALA A 111 3.82 12.95 -7.09
N PRO A 112 4.77 12.23 -6.47
CA PRO A 112 4.69 10.79 -6.40
C PRO A 112 3.44 10.39 -5.60
N PHE A 113 2.76 9.35 -6.08
CA PHE A 113 1.49 8.90 -5.52
C PHE A 113 1.56 7.46 -5.00
N ILE A 114 2.04 6.54 -5.81
CA ILE A 114 2.13 5.12 -5.47
C ILE A 114 3.48 4.58 -5.93
N LEU A 115 4.18 3.89 -5.03
CA LEU A 115 5.31 3.04 -5.38
C LEU A 115 4.85 1.58 -5.35
N LEU A 116 4.97 0.90 -6.47
CA LEU A 116 4.74 -0.53 -6.62
C LEU A 116 6.06 -1.28 -6.55
N GLY A 117 6.05 -2.49 -5.98
CA GLY A 117 7.21 -3.35 -5.95
C GLY A 117 8.29 -2.90 -4.98
N SER A 118 7.92 -2.30 -3.84
CA SER A 118 8.86 -1.83 -2.82
C SER A 118 9.78 -2.94 -2.30
N LEU A 119 9.32 -4.19 -2.33
CA LEU A 119 10.10 -5.36 -1.89
C LEU A 119 11.35 -5.61 -2.75
N GLN A 120 11.42 -5.04 -3.95
CA GLN A 120 12.60 -5.10 -4.82
C GLN A 120 13.70 -4.12 -4.39
N PHE A 121 13.34 -3.11 -3.60
CA PHE A 121 14.20 -1.98 -3.27
C PHE A 121 14.51 -1.85 -1.78
N SER A 122 13.77 -2.58 -0.92
CA SER A 122 13.83 -2.42 0.54
C SER A 122 13.79 -3.77 1.26
N GLU A 123 14.87 -4.06 1.98
CA GLU A 123 14.90 -5.23 2.87
C GLU A 123 13.97 -5.07 4.06
N THR A 124 13.78 -3.84 4.55
CA THR A 124 12.87 -3.59 5.68
C THR A 124 11.42 -3.77 5.27
N CYS A 125 11.02 -3.32 4.08
CA CYS A 125 9.68 -3.61 3.53
C CYS A 125 9.47 -5.12 3.38
N LEU A 126 10.46 -5.85 2.88
CA LEU A 126 10.38 -7.30 2.76
C LEU A 126 10.24 -7.98 4.13
N ARG A 127 10.97 -7.54 5.15
CA ARG A 127 10.84 -8.05 6.53
C ARG A 127 9.45 -7.80 7.11
N VAL A 128 8.85 -6.62 6.87
CA VAL A 128 7.48 -6.31 7.32
C VAL A 128 6.47 -7.16 6.58
N TYR A 129 6.61 -7.29 5.26
CA TYR A 129 5.72 -8.12 4.45
C TYR A 129 5.74 -9.58 4.89
N GLY A 130 6.92 -10.11 5.22
CA GLY A 130 7.12 -11.45 5.76
C GLY A 130 7.07 -11.55 7.29
N HIS A 131 6.54 -10.54 8.00
CA HIS A 131 6.53 -10.53 9.47
C HIS A 131 5.74 -11.72 10.03
N PRO A 132 6.35 -12.58 10.88
CA PRO A 132 5.73 -13.85 11.27
C PRO A 132 4.36 -13.72 11.94
N GLN A 133 4.16 -12.72 12.79
CA GLN A 133 2.87 -12.50 13.44
C GLN A 133 1.80 -12.03 12.45
N LEU A 134 2.18 -11.20 11.46
CA LEU A 134 1.26 -10.73 10.43
C LEU A 134 0.85 -11.85 9.48
N LEU A 135 1.79 -12.72 9.09
CA LEU A 135 1.49 -13.91 8.29
C LEU A 135 0.53 -14.86 9.02
N ARG A 136 0.68 -15.02 10.35
CA ARG A 136 -0.27 -15.82 11.14
C ARG A 136 -1.66 -15.20 11.23
N VAL A 137 -1.77 -13.87 11.25
CA VAL A 137 -3.06 -13.19 11.15
C VAL A 137 -3.68 -13.43 9.77
N ALA A 138 -2.89 -13.29 8.70
CA ALA A 138 -3.35 -13.57 7.35
C ALA A 138 -3.82 -15.02 7.19
N GLU A 139 -3.08 -15.98 7.73
CA GLU A 139 -3.47 -17.40 7.76
C GLU A 139 -4.78 -17.63 8.53
N ALA A 140 -4.96 -16.96 9.66
CA ALA A 140 -6.16 -17.11 10.47
C ALA A 140 -7.43 -16.59 9.77
N VAL A 141 -7.29 -15.56 8.93
CA VAL A 141 -8.41 -14.95 8.21
C VAL A 141 -8.66 -15.63 6.86
N ASN A 142 -7.60 -15.97 6.12
CA ASN A 142 -7.70 -16.46 4.74
C ASN A 142 -7.51 -17.99 4.61
N GLY A 143 -7.13 -18.67 5.70
CA GLY A 143 -6.79 -20.10 5.64
C GLY A 143 -5.30 -20.35 5.34
N LYS A 144 -4.89 -21.62 5.46
CA LYS A 144 -3.47 -22.01 5.38
C LYS A 144 -2.83 -21.82 4.01
N ASP A 145 -3.63 -21.88 2.96
CA ASP A 145 -3.16 -21.82 1.57
C ASP A 145 -3.30 -20.41 0.97
N PHE A 146 -3.30 -19.37 1.81
CA PHE A 146 -3.34 -18.01 1.32
C PHE A 146 -2.09 -17.65 0.51
N ALA A 147 -2.28 -16.86 -0.54
CA ALA A 147 -1.19 -16.34 -1.35
C ALA A 147 -1.12 -14.82 -1.23
N PRO A 148 0.06 -14.24 -0.96
CA PRO A 148 0.25 -12.81 -1.07
C PRO A 148 0.01 -12.37 -2.52
N PHE A 149 -0.78 -11.31 -2.69
CA PHE A 149 -1.12 -10.83 -4.03
C PHE A 149 -0.25 -9.65 -4.45
N ASN A 150 -0.22 -8.59 -3.67
CA ASN A 150 0.40 -7.33 -4.07
C ASN A 150 0.90 -6.56 -2.83
N GLU A 151 1.81 -5.63 -3.06
CA GLU A 151 2.21 -4.65 -2.08
C GLU A 151 2.35 -3.27 -2.73
N THR A 152 2.00 -2.25 -1.99
CA THR A 152 1.94 -0.89 -2.49
C THR A 152 2.24 0.10 -1.38
N LEU A 153 3.12 1.05 -1.66
CA LEU A 153 3.33 2.21 -0.79
C LEU A 153 2.58 3.42 -1.34
N PHE A 154 1.59 3.90 -0.59
CA PHE A 154 0.93 5.16 -0.87
C PHE A 154 1.73 6.32 -0.30
N ILE A 155 2.03 7.30 -1.13
CA ILE A 155 2.81 8.48 -0.77
C ILE A 155 1.85 9.67 -0.69
N LYS A 156 1.64 10.17 0.52
CA LYS A 156 0.69 11.28 0.78
C LYS A 156 1.38 12.39 1.55
N ASP A 157 2.15 13.19 0.83
CA ASP A 157 2.80 14.36 1.42
C ASP A 157 1.77 15.41 1.85
N PRO A 158 1.98 16.06 3.01
CA PRO A 158 1.08 17.11 3.49
C PRO A 158 0.90 18.23 2.46
N GLY A 159 -0.34 18.58 2.18
CA GLY A 159 -0.69 19.67 1.27
C GLY A 159 -0.57 19.39 -0.22
N ILE A 160 -0.01 18.24 -0.63
CA ILE A 160 0.15 17.87 -2.04
C ILE A 160 -0.28 16.43 -2.38
N GLY A 161 -0.37 15.57 -1.39
CA GLY A 161 -0.69 14.16 -1.59
C GLY A 161 -2.03 13.95 -2.30
N ALA A 162 -2.06 13.00 -3.23
CA ALA A 162 -3.25 12.67 -3.99
C ALA A 162 -4.37 12.08 -3.12
N ALA A 163 -5.61 12.33 -3.50
CA ALA A 163 -6.76 11.67 -2.92
C ALA A 163 -6.89 10.23 -3.45
N VAL A 164 -7.46 9.38 -2.61
CA VAL A 164 -7.91 8.04 -3.01
C VAL A 164 -9.40 7.98 -2.73
N SER A 165 -10.19 7.85 -3.76
CA SER A 165 -11.64 7.73 -3.62
C SER A 165 -12.04 6.42 -2.93
N TRP A 166 -13.19 6.43 -2.27
CA TRP A 166 -13.76 5.23 -1.67
C TRP A 166 -13.92 4.12 -2.71
N HIS A 167 -13.49 2.92 -2.37
CA HIS A 167 -13.54 1.75 -3.24
C HIS A 167 -13.57 0.47 -2.39
N GLN A 168 -13.86 -0.64 -3.03
CA GLN A 168 -13.62 -1.96 -2.48
C GLN A 168 -12.44 -2.60 -3.21
N ASP A 169 -11.59 -3.29 -2.45
CA ASP A 169 -10.61 -4.20 -3.03
C ASP A 169 -11.27 -5.56 -3.32
N GLY A 170 -10.74 -6.30 -4.26
CA GLY A 170 -11.25 -7.62 -4.61
C GLY A 170 -12.12 -7.61 -5.86
N ASP A 171 -13.42 -7.65 -5.73
CA ASP A 171 -14.43 -7.81 -6.80
C ASP A 171 -14.16 -7.08 -8.11
N THR A 172 -13.47 -5.96 -8.05
CA THR A 172 -13.19 -5.11 -9.20
C THR A 172 -11.79 -5.30 -9.79
N HIS A 173 -10.96 -6.14 -9.18
CA HIS A 173 -9.63 -6.47 -9.69
C HIS A 173 -9.63 -7.64 -10.67
N TRP A 174 -10.63 -8.50 -10.60
CA TRP A 174 -10.74 -9.73 -11.37
C TRP A 174 -12.09 -9.82 -12.05
N ASP A 175 -12.16 -10.49 -13.17
CA ASP A 175 -13.43 -10.88 -13.74
C ASP A 175 -14.18 -11.77 -12.74
N SER A 176 -15.45 -11.49 -12.52
CA SER A 176 -16.28 -12.23 -11.57
C SER A 176 -16.41 -13.74 -11.90
N SER A 177 -16.11 -14.12 -13.14
CA SER A 177 -16.03 -15.53 -13.57
C SER A 177 -14.81 -16.27 -13.01
N ASP A 178 -13.77 -15.56 -12.59
CA ASP A 178 -12.54 -16.12 -12.05
C ASP A 178 -12.54 -16.15 -10.53
N PHE A 179 -13.60 -15.62 -9.91
CA PHE A 179 -13.79 -15.61 -8.47
C PHE A 179 -14.46 -16.90 -8.02
N ASP A 180 -13.74 -17.73 -7.29
CA ASP A 180 -14.35 -18.83 -6.54
C ASP A 180 -15.06 -18.25 -5.30
N GLU A 181 -16.32 -18.63 -5.08
CA GLU A 181 -17.05 -18.27 -3.87
C GLU A 181 -16.28 -18.77 -2.66
N GLY A 182 -15.61 -17.89 -1.95
CA GLY A 182 -14.79 -18.22 -0.78
C GLY A 182 -13.38 -17.65 -0.79
N ILE A 183 -12.98 -16.91 -1.84
CA ILE A 183 -11.74 -16.13 -1.78
C ILE A 183 -11.98 -14.91 -0.89
N ASN A 184 -11.38 -14.93 0.29
CA ASN A 184 -11.36 -13.81 1.20
C ASN A 184 -10.12 -12.96 0.95
N GLY A 185 -10.31 -11.69 0.64
CA GLY A 185 -9.23 -10.72 0.56
C GLY A 185 -8.96 -10.08 1.92
N PHE A 186 -7.71 -10.04 2.32
CA PHE A 186 -7.26 -9.37 3.52
C PHE A 186 -6.20 -8.32 3.17
N ASN A 187 -6.46 -7.06 3.53
CA ASN A 187 -5.52 -5.98 3.32
C ASN A 187 -4.82 -5.60 4.61
N PHE A 188 -3.52 -5.59 4.55
CA PHE A 188 -2.67 -5.03 5.59
C PHE A 188 -2.36 -3.58 5.28
N MET A 189 -2.68 -2.67 6.21
CA MET A 189 -2.20 -1.30 6.16
C MET A 189 -1.33 -1.02 7.38
N ALA A 190 -0.04 -0.76 7.16
CA ALA A 190 0.80 -0.13 8.16
C ALA A 190 0.68 1.39 7.99
N GLN A 191 0.16 2.07 8.99
CA GLN A 191 0.15 3.53 9.02
C GLN A 191 1.40 4.03 9.73
N GLY A 192 2.20 4.82 9.03
CA GLY A 192 3.26 5.63 9.59
C GLY A 192 2.78 7.08 9.75
N TYR A 193 3.09 7.69 10.87
CA TYR A 193 2.91 9.11 11.14
C TYR A 193 4.20 9.86 10.86
#